data_7f8f61ee6d67b254fb9b66a7bdc4beb4
#
_entry.id   7f8f61ee6d67b254fb9b66a7bdc4beb4
#
_cell.length_a   1.000
_cell.length_b   1.000
_cell.length_c   1.000
_cell.angle_alpha   90.00
_cell.angle_beta   90.00
_cell.angle_gamma   90.00
#
_symmetry.space_group_name_H-M   'P 1'
#
loop_
_entity.id
_entity.type
_entity.pdbx_description
1 polymer ?
#
loop_
_entity_poly.entity_id
_entity_poly.type
_entity_poly.pdbx_seq_one_letter_code
_entity_poly.pdbx_strand_id
1 'polypeptide(L)'
;MKFIDETTILVKAGNGGDGCLSFRREKYIPFGGPDGGDGGDGGSIIVKAKDGLNTLADFRNKSKFIAPNGKAGGSKNKKGRSGEDLIIELPVGSIIYDYETQDMLCDLNENNKEITLVTGGNFGLGNTRFKSSTNRAPRKTTKGTHGEERHLKIILKVLADVG
;
A
#
# COMPACT_ATOMS: atom_id res chain seq x y z
N MET A 1 -18.55 1.63 -34.20
CA MET A 1 -18.12 0.32 -33.70
C MET A 1 -17.47 0.50 -32.34
N LYS A 2 -17.89 -0.31 -31.36
CA LYS A 2 -17.29 -0.26 -30.01
C LYS A 2 -16.25 -1.35 -29.89
N PHE A 3 -15.04 -0.98 -29.56
CA PHE A 3 -14.02 -1.94 -29.16
C PHE A 3 -13.98 -2.00 -27.63
N ILE A 4 -13.80 -3.19 -27.11
CA ILE A 4 -13.60 -3.40 -25.69
C ILE A 4 -12.17 -3.86 -25.51
N ASP A 5 -11.39 -3.10 -24.79
CA ASP A 5 -10.07 -3.51 -24.32
C ASP A 5 -10.22 -3.96 -22.87
N GLU A 6 -9.71 -5.13 -22.55
CA GLU A 6 -9.90 -5.76 -21.26
C GLU A 6 -8.61 -6.41 -20.79
N THR A 7 -8.31 -6.23 -19.51
CA THR A 7 -7.18 -6.90 -18.89
C THR A 7 -7.48 -7.22 -17.43
N THR A 8 -6.74 -8.14 -16.87
CA THR A 8 -6.80 -8.46 -15.44
C THR A 8 -5.45 -8.17 -14.82
N ILE A 9 -5.47 -7.64 -13.60
CA ILE A 9 -4.26 -7.36 -12.83
C ILE A 9 -4.44 -7.82 -11.40
N LEU A 10 -3.32 -8.17 -10.76
CA LEU A 10 -3.26 -8.43 -9.33
C LEU A 10 -2.57 -7.25 -8.66
N VAL A 11 -3.22 -6.66 -7.66
CA VAL A 11 -2.64 -5.55 -6.91
C VAL A 11 -2.47 -5.97 -5.45
N LYS A 12 -1.29 -5.72 -4.90
CA LYS A 12 -0.98 -6.04 -3.52
C LYS A 12 -0.32 -4.84 -2.86
N ALA A 13 -0.98 -4.30 -1.84
CA ALA A 13 -0.41 -3.23 -1.04
C ALA A 13 0.70 -3.76 -0.14
N GLY A 14 1.59 -2.87 0.28
CA GLY A 14 2.68 -3.23 1.17
C GLY A 14 2.18 -3.55 2.57
N ASN A 15 2.91 -4.40 3.29
CA ASN A 15 2.64 -4.70 4.69
C ASN A 15 3.24 -3.61 5.56
N GLY A 16 2.64 -3.38 6.74
CA GLY A 16 3.24 -2.51 7.74
C GLY A 16 4.50 -3.15 8.32
N GLY A 17 5.48 -2.33 8.68
CA GLY A 17 6.70 -2.78 9.34
C GLY A 17 6.45 -3.05 10.82
N ASP A 18 7.19 -3.98 11.40
CA ASP A 18 7.05 -4.35 12.80
C ASP A 18 7.65 -3.28 13.72
N GLY A 19 7.09 -3.16 14.92
CA GLY A 19 7.68 -2.37 15.98
C GLY A 19 8.97 -3.01 16.50
N CYS A 20 9.87 -2.20 16.97
CA CYS A 20 11.18 -2.65 17.47
C CYS A 20 11.13 -2.92 18.96
N LEU A 21 11.75 -4.02 19.38
CA LEU A 21 12.01 -4.31 20.79
C LEU A 21 13.46 -3.93 21.09
N SER A 22 13.65 -2.84 21.82
CA SER A 22 14.99 -2.35 22.12
C SER A 22 14.99 -1.62 23.45
N PHE A 23 16.14 -1.63 24.13
CA PHE A 23 16.36 -0.91 25.37
C PHE A 23 17.60 -0.04 25.23
N ARG A 24 17.52 1.14 25.77
CA ARG A 24 18.63 2.09 25.76
C ARG A 24 19.83 1.48 26.50
N ARG A 25 20.95 1.39 25.83
CA ARG A 25 22.20 0.91 26.40
C ARG A 25 23.30 1.94 26.21
N GLU A 26 23.71 2.52 27.31
CA GLU A 26 24.82 3.47 27.31
C GLU A 26 25.83 3.04 28.33
N LYS A 27 27.07 3.57 28.21
CA LYS A 27 28.22 3.15 29.01
C LYS A 27 27.95 3.23 30.52
N TYR A 28 27.19 4.22 30.97
CA TYR A 28 26.90 4.44 32.40
C TYR A 28 25.42 4.23 32.74
N ILE A 29 24.64 3.65 31.84
CA ILE A 29 23.22 3.39 32.05
C ILE A 29 22.93 1.94 31.67
N PRO A 30 23.24 0.99 32.58
CA PRO A 30 23.05 -0.44 32.23
C PRO A 30 21.59 -0.89 32.12
N PHE A 31 20.67 -0.15 32.74
CA PHE A 31 19.24 -0.47 32.73
C PHE A 31 18.42 0.66 32.11
N GLY A 32 18.76 1.03 30.89
CA GLY A 32 18.01 2.08 30.20
C GLY A 32 16.58 1.67 29.87
N GLY A 33 15.71 2.65 29.69
CA GLY A 33 14.32 2.42 29.31
C GLY A 33 14.14 1.93 27.89
N PRO A 34 12.91 1.62 27.51
CA PRO A 34 12.61 1.16 26.13
C PRO A 34 12.92 2.27 25.12
N ASP A 35 13.57 1.89 24.04
CA ASP A 35 13.85 2.80 22.93
C ASP A 35 13.52 2.21 21.56
N GLY A 36 12.67 1.20 21.53
CA GLY A 36 12.20 0.63 20.28
C GLY A 36 11.19 1.54 19.56
N GLY A 37 11.50 1.89 18.32
CA GLY A 37 10.64 2.73 17.51
C GLY A 37 9.55 1.93 16.80
N ASP A 38 8.54 2.65 16.30
CA ASP A 38 7.46 2.06 15.52
C ASP A 38 7.94 1.68 14.12
N GLY A 39 7.26 0.72 13.49
CA GLY A 39 7.47 0.45 12.08
C GLY A 39 6.85 1.52 11.19
N GLY A 40 7.07 1.43 9.89
CA GLY A 40 6.43 2.28 8.89
C GLY A 40 5.20 1.61 8.31
N ASP A 41 4.29 2.40 7.75
CA ASP A 41 3.13 1.87 7.04
C ASP A 41 3.53 1.26 5.71
N GLY A 42 2.79 0.25 5.24
CA GLY A 42 2.94 -0.26 3.89
C GLY A 42 2.39 0.72 2.87
N GLY A 43 2.95 0.72 1.67
CA GLY A 43 2.44 1.53 0.57
C GLY A 43 1.11 1.04 0.06
N SER A 44 0.25 1.96 -0.35
CA SER A 44 -1.03 1.66 -0.98
C SER A 44 -0.88 1.70 -2.50
N ILE A 45 -1.86 1.14 -3.21
CA ILE A 45 -1.89 1.23 -4.68
C ILE A 45 -3.06 2.12 -5.08
N ILE A 46 -2.73 3.17 -5.80
CA ILE A 46 -3.66 4.20 -6.24
C ILE A 46 -3.73 4.15 -7.77
N VAL A 47 -4.93 4.17 -8.31
CA VAL A 47 -5.11 4.32 -9.75
C VAL A 47 -5.46 5.76 -10.08
N LYS A 48 -4.89 6.26 -11.16
CA LYS A 48 -5.12 7.63 -11.64
C LYS A 48 -5.52 7.59 -13.10
N ALA A 49 -6.62 8.26 -13.42
CA ALA A 49 -7.04 8.44 -14.80
C ALA A 49 -6.17 9.49 -15.48
N LYS A 50 -5.72 9.21 -16.69
CA LYS A 50 -4.86 10.12 -17.44
C LYS A 50 -5.31 10.25 -18.89
N ASP A 51 -5.52 11.49 -19.33
CA ASP A 51 -5.79 11.80 -20.73
C ASP A 51 -4.58 11.43 -21.61
N GLY A 52 -4.86 11.06 -22.85
CA GLY A 52 -3.81 10.71 -23.80
C GLY A 52 -3.45 9.24 -23.81
N LEU A 53 -3.88 8.49 -22.83
CA LEU A 53 -3.78 7.04 -22.85
C LEU A 53 -5.05 6.49 -23.51
N ASN A 54 -4.91 5.54 -24.42
CA ASN A 54 -6.03 5.00 -25.17
C ASN A 54 -6.04 3.47 -25.28
N THR A 55 -5.18 2.80 -24.52
CA THR A 55 -5.07 1.35 -24.57
C THR A 55 -4.63 0.78 -23.22
N LEU A 56 -5.02 -0.47 -22.96
CA LEU A 56 -4.55 -1.24 -21.80
C LEU A 56 -3.43 -2.21 -22.16
N ALA A 57 -2.81 -2.04 -23.34
CA ALA A 57 -1.81 -3.00 -23.85
C ALA A 57 -0.63 -3.19 -22.89
N ASP A 58 -0.18 -2.14 -22.19
CA ASP A 58 0.96 -2.23 -21.27
C ASP A 58 0.69 -3.18 -20.09
N PHE A 59 -0.57 -3.36 -19.72
CA PHE A 59 -0.96 -4.23 -18.61
C PHE A 59 -1.01 -5.70 -18.98
N ARG A 60 -0.91 -6.02 -20.26
CA ARG A 60 -0.81 -7.41 -20.72
C ARG A 60 0.58 -7.99 -20.48
N ASN A 61 1.60 -7.12 -20.48
CA ASN A 61 2.98 -7.52 -20.20
C ASN A 61 3.29 -7.52 -18.71
N LYS A 62 2.65 -6.63 -17.95
CA LYS A 62 2.80 -6.56 -16.51
C LYS A 62 1.42 -6.62 -15.87
N SER A 63 1.13 -7.73 -15.22
CA SER A 63 -0.18 -8.00 -14.63
C SER A 63 -0.16 -8.05 -13.10
N LYS A 64 1.00 -7.84 -12.48
CA LYS A 64 1.13 -7.86 -11.03
C LYS A 64 1.81 -6.59 -10.54
N PHE A 65 1.16 -5.90 -9.61
CA PHE A 65 1.65 -4.66 -9.02
C PHE A 65 1.73 -4.81 -7.51
N ILE A 66 2.90 -4.55 -6.95
CA ILE A 66 3.16 -4.70 -5.53
C ILE A 66 3.74 -3.38 -5.02
N ALA A 67 3.07 -2.77 -4.04
CA ALA A 67 3.61 -1.61 -3.37
C ALA A 67 4.62 -2.03 -2.29
N PRO A 68 5.59 -1.18 -1.96
CA PRO A 68 6.62 -1.54 -0.99
C PRO A 68 6.07 -1.66 0.43
N ASN A 69 6.69 -2.55 1.21
CA ASN A 69 6.38 -2.71 2.62
C ASN A 69 6.96 -1.54 3.43
N GLY A 70 6.35 -1.26 4.57
CA GLY A 70 6.98 -0.40 5.57
C GLY A 70 8.18 -1.10 6.19
N LYS A 71 9.16 -0.33 6.60
CA LYS A 71 10.35 -0.86 7.27
C LYS A 71 10.09 -1.07 8.75
N ALA A 72 10.75 -2.04 9.35
CA ALA A 72 10.69 -2.24 10.79
C ALA A 72 11.28 -1.03 11.53
N GLY A 73 10.77 -0.79 12.73
CA GLY A 73 11.35 0.23 13.61
C GLY A 73 12.77 -0.14 14.04
N GLY A 74 13.51 0.83 14.52
CA GLY A 74 14.87 0.64 14.99
C GLY A 74 15.05 1.09 16.41
N SER A 75 16.25 0.83 16.96
CA SER A 75 16.65 1.32 18.27
C SER A 75 16.77 2.84 18.28
N LYS A 76 16.90 3.43 19.47
CA LYS A 76 16.99 4.89 19.66
C LYS A 76 15.73 5.61 19.13
N ASN A 77 14.58 5.00 19.32
CA ASN A 77 13.27 5.50 18.89
C ASN A 77 13.18 5.81 17.40
N LYS A 78 13.95 5.12 16.57
CA LYS A 78 13.90 5.34 15.14
C LYS A 78 12.65 4.70 14.54
N LYS A 79 11.79 5.53 14.00
CA LYS A 79 10.62 5.06 13.26
C LYS A 79 11.05 4.44 11.93
N GLY A 80 10.49 3.28 11.59
CA GLY A 80 10.71 2.67 10.29
C GLY A 80 10.12 3.53 9.19
N ARG A 81 10.78 3.54 8.03
CA ARG A 81 10.33 4.29 6.88
C ARG A 81 9.05 3.68 6.32
N SER A 82 8.06 4.50 6.02
CA SER A 82 6.84 4.06 5.34
C SER A 82 7.13 3.73 3.87
N GLY A 83 6.45 2.70 3.34
CA GLY A 83 6.51 2.38 1.92
C GLY A 83 5.79 3.45 1.11
N GLU A 84 6.34 3.77 -0.05
CA GLU A 84 5.71 4.73 -0.95
C GLU A 84 4.49 4.12 -1.62
N ASP A 85 3.48 4.94 -1.88
CA ASP A 85 2.31 4.52 -2.63
C ASP A 85 2.70 4.30 -4.09
N LEU A 86 2.14 3.26 -4.70
CA LEU A 86 2.32 2.97 -6.12
C LEU A 86 1.13 3.55 -6.88
N ILE A 87 1.42 4.38 -7.87
CA ILE A 87 0.38 4.99 -8.71
C ILE A 87 0.37 4.27 -10.06
N ILE A 88 -0.79 3.75 -10.43
CA ILE A 88 -1.04 3.12 -11.73
C ILE A 88 -1.86 4.08 -12.56
N GLU A 89 -1.34 4.48 -13.72
CA GLU A 89 -2.06 5.37 -14.64
C GLU A 89 -2.88 4.53 -15.62
N LEU A 90 -4.16 4.85 -15.74
CA LEU A 90 -5.09 4.20 -16.66
C LEU A 90 -5.75 5.23 -17.55
N PRO A 91 -6.19 4.84 -18.76
CA PRO A 91 -6.94 5.74 -19.62
C PRO A 91 -8.24 6.23 -18.98
N VAL A 92 -8.61 7.49 -19.24
CA VAL A 92 -9.94 8.00 -18.89
C VAL A 92 -10.98 7.13 -19.59
N GLY A 93 -12.02 6.73 -18.87
CA GLY A 93 -13.04 5.82 -19.37
C GLY A 93 -12.83 4.37 -18.94
N SER A 94 -11.72 4.08 -18.25
CA SER A 94 -11.50 2.74 -17.68
C SER A 94 -12.44 2.50 -16.52
N ILE A 95 -12.99 1.29 -16.45
CA ILE A 95 -13.85 0.85 -15.35
C ILE A 95 -13.17 -0.35 -14.69
N ILE A 96 -13.10 -0.33 -13.37
CA ILE A 96 -12.42 -1.36 -12.60
C ILE A 96 -13.45 -2.18 -11.83
N TYR A 97 -13.38 -3.49 -12.00
CA TYR A 97 -14.23 -4.47 -11.31
C TYR A 97 -13.38 -5.38 -10.45
N ASP A 98 -13.94 -5.83 -9.34
CA ASP A 98 -13.37 -6.96 -8.61
C ASP A 98 -13.55 -8.21 -9.45
N TYR A 99 -12.47 -8.93 -9.73
CA TYR A 99 -12.50 -10.11 -10.59
C TYR A 99 -13.35 -11.24 -9.98
N GLU A 100 -13.29 -11.41 -8.68
CA GLU A 100 -13.98 -12.52 -8.00
C GLU A 100 -15.45 -12.24 -7.77
N THR A 101 -15.80 -11.04 -7.31
CA THR A 101 -17.19 -10.68 -7.00
C THR A 101 -17.93 -10.06 -8.17
N GLN A 102 -17.23 -9.59 -9.19
CA GLN A 102 -17.74 -8.83 -10.34
C GLN A 102 -18.37 -7.49 -9.97
N ASP A 103 -18.13 -7.01 -8.76
CA ASP A 103 -18.61 -5.69 -8.34
C ASP A 103 -17.78 -4.59 -8.98
N MET A 104 -18.46 -3.53 -9.41
CA MET A 104 -17.77 -2.33 -9.91
C MET A 104 -17.15 -1.58 -8.74
N LEU A 105 -15.83 -1.37 -8.79
CA LEU A 105 -15.10 -0.66 -7.75
C LEU A 105 -14.97 0.83 -8.06
N CYS A 106 -14.72 1.18 -9.31
CA CYS A 106 -14.64 2.58 -9.70
C CYS A 106 -14.80 2.76 -11.21
N ASP A 107 -15.19 3.96 -11.57
CA ASP A 107 -15.29 4.42 -12.96
C ASP A 107 -14.39 5.66 -13.09
N LEU A 108 -13.34 5.54 -13.89
CA LEU A 108 -12.39 6.63 -14.11
C LEU A 108 -12.87 7.53 -15.24
N ASN A 109 -13.91 8.30 -14.98
CA ASN A 109 -14.62 9.10 -15.98
C ASN A 109 -14.07 10.52 -16.16
N GLU A 110 -13.08 10.93 -15.38
CA GLU A 110 -12.50 12.27 -15.44
C GLU A 110 -10.98 12.20 -15.37
N ASN A 111 -10.31 13.09 -16.10
CA ASN A 111 -8.86 13.20 -16.04
C ASN A 111 -8.39 13.55 -14.63
N ASN A 112 -7.31 12.92 -14.20
CA ASN A 112 -6.71 13.08 -12.87
C ASN A 112 -7.53 12.54 -11.71
N LYS A 113 -8.65 11.86 -11.96
CA LYS A 113 -9.39 11.18 -10.90
C LYS A 113 -8.52 10.08 -10.30
N GLU A 114 -8.38 10.09 -8.98
CA GLU A 114 -7.59 9.11 -8.25
C GLU A 114 -8.46 8.31 -7.29
N ILE A 115 -8.21 7.00 -7.21
CA ILE A 115 -8.91 6.13 -6.27
C ILE A 115 -7.90 5.14 -5.70
N THR A 116 -7.95 4.94 -4.38
CA THR A 116 -7.14 3.92 -3.72
C THR A 116 -7.77 2.55 -3.95
N LEU A 117 -7.05 1.67 -4.64
CA LEU A 117 -7.52 0.31 -4.92
C LEU A 117 -7.32 -0.63 -3.75
N VAL A 118 -6.15 -0.60 -3.15
CA VAL A 118 -5.81 -1.38 -1.96
C VAL A 118 -5.00 -0.52 -1.01
N THR A 119 -5.30 -0.66 0.27
CA THR A 119 -4.67 0.14 1.33
C THR A 119 -3.52 -0.65 1.94
N GLY A 120 -2.39 0.01 2.16
CA GLY A 120 -1.23 -0.57 2.83
C GLY A 120 -1.52 -0.96 4.27
N GLY A 121 -0.77 -1.91 4.79
CA GLY A 121 -0.87 -2.32 6.17
C GLY A 121 -0.41 -1.23 7.13
N ASN A 122 -0.92 -1.28 8.36
CA ASN A 122 -0.57 -0.33 9.40
C ASN A 122 0.76 -0.71 10.07
N PHE A 123 1.49 0.28 10.54
CA PHE A 123 2.74 0.06 11.26
C PHE A 123 2.51 -0.66 12.59
N GLY A 124 3.52 -1.43 13.01
CA GLY A 124 3.56 -2.02 14.34
C GLY A 124 4.15 -1.04 15.36
N LEU A 125 3.77 -1.21 16.62
CA LEU A 125 4.21 -0.33 17.70
C LEU A 125 5.50 -0.86 18.33
N GLY A 126 6.48 0.01 18.51
CA GLY A 126 7.70 -0.28 19.26
C GLY A 126 7.43 -0.37 20.76
N ASN A 127 8.36 -0.99 21.51
CA ASN A 127 8.14 -1.21 22.93
C ASN A 127 8.07 0.08 23.75
N THR A 128 8.57 1.20 23.23
CA THR A 128 8.46 2.51 23.90
C THR A 128 7.00 2.88 24.15
N ARG A 129 6.08 2.47 23.27
CA ARG A 129 4.63 2.75 23.38
C ARG A 129 3.98 2.07 24.59
N PHE A 130 4.62 1.03 25.12
CA PHE A 130 4.06 0.23 26.22
C PHE A 130 4.68 0.55 27.58
N LYS A 131 5.51 1.59 27.65
CA LYS A 131 6.09 2.06 28.91
C LYS A 131 4.99 2.62 29.80
N SER A 132 4.98 2.20 31.08
CA SER A 132 4.02 2.69 32.06
C SER A 132 4.70 2.81 33.42
N SER A 133 4.00 3.42 34.38
CA SER A 133 4.50 3.52 35.75
C SER A 133 4.66 2.14 36.41
N THR A 134 3.90 1.14 35.98
CA THR A 134 3.96 -0.24 36.49
C THR A 134 4.90 -1.11 35.70
N ASN A 135 5.25 -0.76 34.46
CA ASN A 135 6.19 -1.48 33.65
C ASN A 135 7.11 -0.51 32.91
N ARG A 136 8.31 -0.30 33.47
CA ARG A 136 9.30 0.61 32.90
C ARG A 136 10.19 -0.04 31.86
N ALA A 137 10.12 -1.37 31.72
CA ALA A 137 10.93 -2.12 30.76
C ALA A 137 10.05 -3.09 29.97
N PRO A 138 9.06 -2.56 29.21
CA PRO A 138 8.13 -3.43 28.48
C PRO A 138 8.84 -4.19 27.38
N ARG A 139 8.51 -5.49 27.26
CA ARG A 139 8.99 -6.35 26.17
C ARG A 139 7.93 -6.58 25.11
N LYS A 140 6.84 -5.83 25.16
CA LYS A 140 5.75 -5.95 24.21
C LYS A 140 5.99 -5.06 23.01
N THR A 141 5.78 -5.62 21.83
CA THR A 141 5.71 -4.89 20.57
C THR A 141 4.52 -5.41 19.78
N THR A 142 4.10 -4.70 18.75
CA THR A 142 3.14 -5.24 17.81
C THR A 142 3.76 -5.38 16.43
N LYS A 143 3.26 -6.34 15.67
CA LYS A 143 3.66 -6.51 14.29
C LYS A 143 2.86 -5.57 13.40
N GLY A 144 3.42 -5.20 12.25
CA GLY A 144 2.66 -4.52 11.22
C GLY A 144 1.55 -5.42 10.70
N THR A 145 0.48 -4.81 10.22
CA THR A 145 -0.63 -5.56 9.62
C THR A 145 -0.35 -5.80 8.13
N HIS A 146 -1.03 -6.80 7.57
CA HIS A 146 -0.91 -7.08 6.13
C HIS A 146 -1.60 -6.02 5.29
N GLY A 147 -1.02 -5.68 4.14
CA GLY A 147 -1.69 -4.86 3.14
C GLY A 147 -2.80 -5.64 2.45
N GLU A 148 -3.74 -4.91 1.89
CA GLU A 148 -4.82 -5.51 1.12
C GLU A 148 -4.29 -6.06 -0.21
N GLU A 149 -4.96 -7.11 -0.70
CA GLU A 149 -4.68 -7.72 -2.00
C GLU A 149 -5.99 -7.90 -2.74
N ARG A 150 -5.99 -7.55 -4.04
CA ARG A 150 -7.17 -7.73 -4.89
C ARG A 150 -6.76 -8.19 -6.27
N HIS A 151 -7.63 -9.01 -6.87
CA HIS A 151 -7.55 -9.37 -8.28
C HIS A 151 -8.59 -8.54 -9.01
N LEU A 152 -8.18 -7.77 -10.00
CA LEU A 152 -9.00 -6.77 -10.65
C LEU A 152 -9.15 -7.04 -12.14
N LYS A 153 -10.31 -6.66 -12.65
CA LYS A 153 -10.61 -6.66 -14.08
C LYS A 153 -10.80 -5.23 -14.52
N ILE A 154 -10.06 -4.82 -15.53
CA ILE A 154 -10.14 -3.46 -16.08
C ILE A 154 -10.73 -3.53 -17.47
N ILE A 155 -11.77 -2.74 -17.70
CA ILE A 155 -12.43 -2.66 -19.00
C ILE A 155 -12.35 -1.23 -19.52
N LEU A 156 -11.84 -1.07 -20.72
CA LEU A 156 -11.83 0.20 -21.43
C LEU A 156 -12.67 0.06 -22.68
N LYS A 157 -13.76 0.84 -22.75
CA LYS A 157 -14.60 0.90 -23.95
C LYS A 157 -14.08 1.98 -24.85
N VAL A 158 -13.61 1.59 -26.02
CA VAL A 158 -13.08 2.52 -27.02
C VAL A 158 -14.08 2.62 -28.15
N LEU A 159 -14.49 3.87 -28.45
CA LEU A 159 -15.28 4.13 -29.64
C LEU A 159 -14.33 4.27 -30.82
N ALA A 160 -14.48 3.38 -31.81
CA ALA A 160 -13.77 3.57 -33.05
C ALA A 160 -14.45 4.66 -33.87
N ASP A 161 -13.66 5.62 -34.32
CA ASP A 161 -14.15 6.60 -35.26
C ASP A 161 -14.48 5.90 -36.57
N VAL A 162 -15.76 5.97 -36.92
CA VAL A 162 -16.20 5.57 -38.24
C VAL A 162 -16.35 6.86 -39.04
N GLY A 163 -15.25 7.21 -39.68
CA GLY A 163 -15.24 8.39 -40.51
C GLY A 163 -16.15 8.32 -41.71
#